data_69fcecec09a3a1105ac07bf57436d42a
#
_entry.id   69fcecec09a3a1105ac07bf57436d42a
#
_cell.length_a   1.000
_cell.length_b   1.000
_cell.length_c   1.000
_cell.angle_alpha   90.00
_cell.angle_beta   90.00
_cell.angle_gamma   90.00
#
_symmetry.space_group_name_H-M   'P 1'
#
loop_
_entity.id
_entity.type
_entity.pdbx_description
1 polymer ?
#
loop_
_entity_poly.entity_id
_entity_poly.type
_entity_poly.pdbx_seq_one_letter_code
_entity_poly.pdbx_strand_id
1 'polypeptide(L)'
;MTTGGFDLGGLDIGALLAQAQSVQNQLEAAQNQLAESNFEGTAGGGLVRATVTGTGELDALTIAPEALEDTDAETLAALVVAAVRDATGQARAMQQSLMPQMPSLGL
;
A
#
# COMPACT_ATOMS: atom_id res chain seq x y z
N MET A 1 -7.71 27.00 -38.72
CA MET A 1 -7.34 26.90 -38.17
C MET A 1 -6.97 26.64 -37.66
N THR A 2 -6.86 26.62 -37.50
CA THR A 2 -6.41 26.38 -37.00
C THR A 2 -6.11 26.30 -36.20
N THR A 3 -6.26 25.95 -35.74
CA THR A 3 -5.90 25.90 -34.85
C THR A 3 -4.85 26.17 -34.61
N GLY A 4 -4.67 27.04 -34.74
CA GLY A 4 -3.53 27.51 -34.42
C GLY A 4 -2.42 26.67 -34.66
N GLY A 5 -2.17 26.25 -35.57
CA GLY A 5 -1.02 25.54 -35.82
C GLY A 5 -0.68 24.46 -34.85
N PHE A 6 -1.55 24.25 -33.94
CA PHE A 6 -1.28 23.23 -33.01
C PHE A 6 -2.10 22.03 -33.23
N ASP A 7 -2.41 21.73 -34.41
CA ASP A 7 -3.01 20.48 -34.70
C ASP A 7 -1.89 19.46 -34.82
N LEU A 8 -1.59 18.84 -33.74
CA LEU A 8 -0.52 17.89 -33.68
C LEU A 8 -0.96 16.53 -34.21
N GLY A 9 -1.44 16.50 -35.40
CA GLY A 9 -1.82 15.26 -36.00
C GLY A 9 -3.09 14.67 -35.43
N GLY A 10 -4.01 15.53 -35.08
CA GLY A 10 -5.25 15.07 -34.47
C GLY A 10 -5.23 14.97 -32.97
N LEU A 11 -4.16 15.42 -32.36
CA LEU A 11 -4.12 15.46 -30.90
C LEU A 11 -5.07 16.49 -30.38
N ASP A 12 -5.89 16.08 -29.45
CA ASP A 12 -6.81 16.96 -28.76
C ASP A 12 -6.23 17.25 -27.38
N ILE A 13 -5.81 18.51 -27.20
CA ILE A 13 -5.22 18.90 -25.92
C ILE A 13 -6.21 18.76 -24.79
N GLY A 14 -7.49 19.04 -25.04
CA GLY A 14 -8.52 18.82 -24.05
C GLY A 14 -8.64 17.37 -23.64
N ALA A 15 -8.55 16.47 -24.60
CA ALA A 15 -8.60 15.04 -24.31
C ALA A 15 -7.38 14.61 -23.52
N LEU A 16 -6.19 15.15 -23.85
CA LEU A 16 -4.98 14.84 -23.10
C LEU A 16 -5.07 15.31 -21.66
N LEU A 17 -5.61 16.52 -21.45
CA LEU A 17 -5.77 17.04 -20.11
C LEU A 17 -6.79 16.22 -19.33
N ALA A 18 -7.88 15.82 -19.97
CA ALA A 18 -8.88 14.98 -19.32
C ALA A 18 -8.30 13.64 -18.94
N GLN A 19 -7.44 13.08 -19.79
CA GLN A 19 -6.82 11.81 -19.48
C GLN A 19 -5.83 11.93 -18.34
N ALA A 20 -5.05 13.02 -18.31
CA ALA A 20 -4.14 13.26 -17.21
C ALA A 20 -4.90 13.41 -15.90
N GLN A 21 -6.03 14.10 -15.93
CA GLN A 21 -6.88 14.25 -14.75
C GLN A 21 -7.42 12.92 -14.30
N SER A 22 -7.82 12.07 -15.24
CA SER A 22 -8.34 10.75 -14.91
C SER A 22 -7.28 9.89 -14.23
N VAL A 23 -6.04 9.94 -14.72
CA VAL A 23 -4.94 9.20 -14.12
C VAL A 23 -4.71 9.69 -12.69
N GLN A 24 -4.71 11.00 -12.50
CA GLN A 24 -4.53 11.57 -11.18
C GLN A 24 -5.63 11.14 -10.22
N ASN A 25 -6.87 11.15 -10.69
CA ASN A 25 -8.00 10.69 -9.88
C ASN A 25 -7.86 9.23 -9.51
N GLN A 26 -7.37 8.40 -10.43
CA GLN A 26 -7.14 6.99 -10.14
C GLN A 26 -6.06 6.80 -9.09
N LEU A 27 -4.99 7.59 -9.14
CA LEU A 27 -3.94 7.53 -8.15
C LEU A 27 -4.44 7.93 -6.78
N GLU A 28 -5.24 9.00 -6.71
CA GLU A 28 -5.82 9.42 -5.46
C GLU A 28 -6.75 8.36 -4.88
N ALA A 29 -7.57 7.76 -5.74
CA ALA A 29 -8.47 6.70 -5.30
C ALA A 29 -7.71 5.49 -4.79
N ALA A 30 -6.61 5.12 -5.47
CA ALA A 30 -5.78 4.02 -5.04
C ALA A 30 -5.14 4.30 -3.69
N GLN A 31 -4.62 5.52 -3.49
CA GLN A 31 -4.03 5.89 -2.22
C GLN A 31 -5.05 5.91 -1.09
N ASN A 32 -6.25 6.41 -1.36
CA ASN A 32 -7.31 6.41 -0.37
C ASN A 32 -7.72 4.99 -0.02
N GLN A 33 -7.79 4.11 -1.00
CA GLN A 33 -8.11 2.71 -0.77
C GLN A 33 -7.05 2.05 0.09
N LEU A 34 -5.78 2.33 -0.17
CA LEU A 34 -4.68 1.81 0.63
C LEU A 34 -4.76 2.33 2.07
N ALA A 35 -5.03 3.63 2.23
CA ALA A 35 -5.10 4.23 3.55
C ALA A 35 -6.24 3.65 4.38
N GLU A 36 -7.34 3.27 3.73
CA GLU A 36 -8.49 2.70 4.40
C GLU A 36 -8.39 1.19 4.60
N SER A 37 -7.45 0.54 3.93
CA SER A 37 -7.25 -0.91 4.04
C SER A 37 -6.41 -1.23 5.25
N ASN A 38 -6.73 -2.33 5.90
CA ASN A 38 -5.97 -2.81 7.05
C ASN A 38 -5.52 -4.23 6.78
N PHE A 39 -4.30 -4.52 7.21
CA PHE A 39 -3.70 -5.84 7.06
C PHE A 39 -3.23 -6.32 8.42
N GLU A 40 -3.62 -7.51 8.78
CA GLU A 40 -3.24 -8.09 10.05
C GLU A 40 -2.13 -9.10 9.86
N GLY A 41 -1.06 -8.92 10.62
CA GLY A 41 0.02 -9.88 10.69
C GLY A 41 0.06 -10.49 12.07
N THR A 42 0.55 -11.73 12.15
CA THR A 42 0.61 -12.44 13.42
C THR A 42 1.96 -13.07 13.61
N ALA A 43 2.30 -13.36 14.85
CA ALA A 43 3.49 -14.10 15.20
C ALA A 43 3.21 -14.89 16.48
N GLY A 44 4.02 -15.95 16.68
CA GLY A 44 3.88 -16.78 17.86
C GLY A 44 2.56 -17.52 17.93
N GLY A 45 2.02 -17.94 16.80
CA GLY A 45 0.75 -18.65 16.79
C GLY A 45 -0.45 -17.76 17.14
N GLY A 46 -0.32 -16.45 16.89
CA GLY A 46 -1.39 -15.52 17.18
C GLY A 46 -1.24 -14.82 18.51
N LEU A 47 -0.15 -15.05 19.24
CA LEU A 47 0.09 -14.37 20.50
C LEU A 47 0.30 -12.88 20.31
N VAL A 48 0.85 -12.49 19.17
CA VAL A 48 1.06 -11.09 18.82
C VAL A 48 0.37 -10.83 17.49
N ARG A 49 -0.40 -9.77 17.42
CA ARG A 49 -1.10 -9.37 16.20
C ARG A 49 -0.84 -7.90 15.94
N ALA A 50 -0.45 -7.59 14.73
CA ALA A 50 -0.20 -6.22 14.31
C ALA A 50 -1.14 -5.87 13.16
N THR A 51 -1.68 -4.67 13.19
CA THR A 51 -2.51 -4.18 12.09
C THR A 51 -1.83 -2.96 11.49
N VAL A 52 -1.57 -3.02 10.18
CA VAL A 52 -1.01 -1.89 9.46
C VAL A 52 -1.96 -1.47 8.37
N THR A 53 -1.92 -0.19 8.02
CA THR A 53 -2.67 0.32 6.88
C THR A 53 -1.97 -0.06 5.58
N GLY A 54 -2.69 0.08 4.48
CA GLY A 54 -2.10 -0.20 3.17
C GLY A 54 -0.95 0.74 2.81
N THR A 55 -0.83 1.87 3.49
CA THR A 55 0.29 2.79 3.30
C THR A 55 1.48 2.44 4.19
N GLY A 56 1.35 1.42 5.04
CA GLY A 56 2.46 0.94 5.84
C GLY A 56 2.51 1.49 7.26
N GLU A 57 1.48 2.16 7.71
CA GLU A 57 1.42 2.69 9.06
C GLU A 57 0.93 1.63 10.03
N LEU A 58 1.63 1.48 11.15
CA LEU A 58 1.17 0.60 12.22
C LEU A 58 0.00 1.26 12.94
N ASP A 59 -1.15 0.62 12.85
CA ASP A 59 -2.39 1.17 13.38
C ASP A 59 -2.74 0.59 14.75
N ALA A 60 -2.44 -0.68 14.96
CA ALA A 60 -2.77 -1.35 16.21
C ALA A 60 -1.82 -2.51 16.45
N LEU A 61 -1.63 -2.81 17.71
CA LEU A 61 -0.83 -3.95 18.13
C LEU A 61 -1.53 -4.60 19.32
N THR A 62 -1.72 -5.90 19.24
CA THR A 62 -2.35 -6.67 20.28
C THR A 62 -1.40 -7.76 20.75
N ILE A 63 -1.20 -7.85 22.04
CA ILE A 63 -0.37 -8.88 22.64
C ILE A 63 -1.24 -9.67 23.59
N ALA A 64 -1.34 -10.97 23.34
CA ALA A 64 -2.13 -11.84 24.22
C ALA A 64 -1.47 -11.91 25.59
N PRO A 65 -2.25 -11.94 26.67
CA PRO A 65 -1.67 -12.01 28.01
C PRO A 65 -0.74 -13.21 28.20
N GLU A 66 -1.02 -14.32 27.54
CA GLU A 66 -0.19 -15.51 27.63
C GLU A 66 1.24 -15.25 27.15
N ALA A 67 1.40 -14.35 26.21
CA ALA A 67 2.73 -14.02 25.70
C ALA A 67 3.59 -13.36 26.78
N LEU A 68 2.96 -12.62 27.67
CA LEU A 68 3.69 -11.96 28.74
C LEU A 68 4.12 -12.94 29.84
N GLU A 69 3.44 -14.06 29.96
CA GLU A 69 3.74 -15.06 30.97
C GLU A 69 4.84 -16.02 30.54
N ASP A 70 4.84 -16.34 29.25
CA ASP A 70 5.69 -17.43 28.74
C ASP A 70 6.91 -16.96 27.96
N THR A 71 7.04 -15.67 27.72
CA THR A 71 8.17 -15.16 26.95
C THR A 71 8.87 -14.04 27.68
N ASP A 72 10.18 -13.93 27.46
CA ASP A 72 10.94 -12.81 27.99
C ASP A 72 10.79 -11.60 27.06
N ALA A 73 11.33 -10.47 27.50
CA ALA A 73 11.19 -9.23 26.75
C ALA A 73 11.84 -9.31 25.39
N GLU A 74 12.97 -9.98 25.28
CA GLU A 74 13.69 -10.11 24.02
C GLU A 74 12.90 -10.93 23.02
N THR A 75 12.35 -12.06 23.47
CA THR A 75 11.54 -12.91 22.61
C THR A 75 10.26 -12.19 22.21
N LEU A 76 9.63 -11.49 23.15
CA LEU A 76 8.42 -10.74 22.85
C LEU A 76 8.68 -9.65 21.81
N ALA A 77 9.79 -8.95 21.94
CA ALA A 77 10.17 -7.92 20.96
C ALA A 77 10.34 -8.54 19.57
N ALA A 78 10.96 -9.71 19.49
CA ALA A 78 11.11 -10.40 18.22
C ALA A 78 9.77 -10.80 17.61
N LEU A 79 8.82 -11.23 18.45
CA LEU A 79 7.48 -11.57 17.98
C LEU A 79 6.75 -10.33 17.44
N VAL A 80 6.91 -9.19 18.11
CA VAL A 80 6.31 -7.95 17.64
C VAL A 80 6.86 -7.57 16.27
N VAL A 81 8.17 -7.64 16.10
CA VAL A 81 8.79 -7.34 14.82
C VAL A 81 8.29 -8.30 13.74
N ALA A 82 8.18 -9.58 14.05
CA ALA A 82 7.70 -10.56 13.08
C ALA A 82 6.25 -10.29 12.67
N ALA A 83 5.39 -9.95 13.63
CA ALA A 83 4.00 -9.65 13.32
C ALA A 83 3.87 -8.41 12.45
N VAL A 84 4.64 -7.37 12.75
CA VAL A 84 4.63 -6.13 11.96
C VAL A 84 5.15 -6.41 10.55
N ARG A 85 6.19 -7.20 10.42
CA ARG A 85 6.72 -7.56 9.10
C ARG A 85 5.73 -8.36 8.27
N ASP A 86 5.00 -9.26 8.92
CA ASP A 86 3.96 -10.02 8.23
C ASP A 86 2.88 -9.09 7.69
N ALA A 87 2.39 -8.17 8.52
CA ALA A 87 1.37 -7.22 8.11
C ALA A 87 1.90 -6.28 7.02
N THR A 88 3.11 -5.79 7.18
CA THR A 88 3.73 -4.89 6.20
C THR A 88 3.93 -5.57 4.86
N GLY A 89 4.29 -6.86 4.88
CA GLY A 89 4.41 -7.63 3.65
C GLY A 89 3.11 -7.71 2.88
N GLN A 90 2.01 -7.91 3.60
CA GLN A 90 0.69 -7.93 2.98
C GLN A 90 0.33 -6.56 2.39
N ALA A 91 0.64 -5.49 3.11
CA ALA A 91 0.37 -4.15 2.63
C ALA A 91 1.18 -3.85 1.36
N ARG A 92 2.43 -4.28 1.31
CA ARG A 92 3.26 -4.12 0.12
C ARG A 92 2.70 -4.88 -1.07
N ALA A 93 2.22 -6.09 -0.84
CA ALA A 93 1.62 -6.88 -1.91
C ALA A 93 0.40 -6.15 -2.48
N MET A 94 -0.40 -5.54 -1.61
CA MET A 94 -1.55 -4.76 -2.06
C MET A 94 -1.11 -3.54 -2.86
N GLN A 95 -0.10 -2.83 -2.38
CA GLN A 95 0.44 -1.66 -3.08
C GLN A 95 0.88 -2.04 -4.48
N GLN A 96 1.58 -3.15 -4.61
CA GLN A 96 2.06 -3.61 -5.90
C GLN A 96 0.92 -3.98 -6.84
N SER A 97 -0.15 -4.54 -6.30
CA SER A 97 -1.30 -4.93 -7.12
C SER A 97 -2.10 -3.73 -7.60
N LEU A 98 -2.08 -2.62 -6.85
CA LEU A 98 -2.81 -1.42 -7.22
C LEU A 98 -2.03 -0.48 -8.11
N MET A 99 -0.71 -0.63 -8.15
CA MET A 99 0.11 0.21 -9.01
C MET A 99 0.06 -0.27 -10.44
N PRO A 100 -0.08 0.65 -11.39
CA PRO A 100 -0.01 0.24 -12.79
C PRO A 100 1.35 -0.37 -13.06
N GLN A 101 1.33 -1.50 -13.73
CA GLN A 101 2.57 -2.15 -14.08
C GLN A 101 3.23 -1.38 -15.19
N MET A 102 4.39 -0.87 -14.93
CA MET A 102 5.17 -0.24 -15.97
C MET A 102 5.82 -1.33 -16.78
N PRO A 103 5.70 -1.26 -18.10
CA PRO A 103 6.39 -2.25 -18.93
C PRO A 103 7.88 -2.14 -18.71
N SER A 104 8.52 -3.28 -18.69
CA SER A 104 9.96 -3.28 -18.60
C SER A 104 10.52 -2.65 -19.85
N LEU A 105 11.34 -1.64 -19.69
CA LEU A 105 11.94 -0.94 -20.83
C LEU A 105 13.24 -1.59 -21.24
N GLY A 106 13.37 -2.87 -21.00
CA GLY A 106 14.60 -3.55 -21.33
C GLY A 106 15.73 -3.27 -20.37
N LEU A 107 15.40 -2.78 -19.22
CA LEU A 107 16.41 -2.42 -18.23
C LEU A 107 16.62 -3.52 -17.23
#